data_0daf85373d0e8e1e301643d19fe3d0a7
#
_entry.id   0daf85373d0e8e1e301643d19fe3d0a7
#
_cell.length_a   1.000
_cell.length_b   1.000
_cell.length_c   1.000
_cell.angle_alpha   90.00
_cell.angle_beta   90.00
_cell.angle_gamma   90.00
#
_symmetry.space_group_name_H-M   'P 1'
#
loop_
_entity.id
_entity.type
_entity.pdbx_description
1 polymer ?
#
loop_
_entity_poly.entity_id
_entity_poly.type
_entity_poly.pdbx_seq_one_letter_code
_entity_poly.pdbx_strand_id
1 'polypeptide(L)'
;MVVERVDESIIEDEVWKYKNVKIDFSTYTFWVDDIGDELTHLNIELLKLFLSSRGKVLTREIIKERIWGEERLINDRNVDFQVWLLRKKLGLSKSELISIRSVGYKLNLRVQ
;
A
#
# COMPACT_ATOMS: atom_id res chain seq x y z
N MET A 1 9.61 20.97 3.31
CA MET A 1 9.67 20.35 3.37
C MET A 1 9.96 19.69 3.54
N VAL A 2 9.51 19.44 3.52
CA VAL A 2 9.58 18.62 3.61
C VAL A 2 9.76 17.89 3.68
N VAL A 3 9.64 17.72 3.69
CA VAL A 3 9.69 16.90 3.78
C VAL A 3 9.88 16.20 4.21
N GLU A 4 10.05 16.16 4.64
CA GLU A 4 10.08 15.40 4.88
C GLU A 4 9.79 14.84 5.05
N ARG A 5 9.89 15.32 5.42
CA ARG A 5 9.09 14.57 5.24
C ARG A 5 8.87 14.21 4.04
N VAL A 6 9.45 14.26 3.45
CA VAL A 6 9.16 13.88 2.19
C VAL A 6 7.86 13.23 1.98
N ASP A 7 7.61 12.16 2.64
CA ASP A 7 6.41 11.41 2.45
C ASP A 7 5.20 12.17 2.88
N GLU A 8 5.37 13.03 3.83
CA GLU A 8 4.25 13.81 4.29
C GLU A 8 3.81 14.82 3.26
N SER A 9 4.76 15.40 2.55
CA SER A 9 4.35 16.33 1.54
C SER A 9 3.64 15.62 0.41
N ILE A 10 4.02 14.40 0.12
CA ILE A 10 3.33 13.62 -0.88
C ILE A 10 1.91 13.35 -0.44
N ILE A 11 1.74 12.98 0.81
CA ILE A 11 0.41 12.68 1.31
C ILE A 11 -0.44 13.93 1.35
N GLU A 12 0.18 15.05 1.62
CA GLU A 12 -0.54 16.29 1.68
C GLU A 12 -1.13 16.66 0.34
N ASP A 13 -0.33 16.49 -0.72
CA ASP A 13 -0.85 16.73 -2.06
C ASP A 13 -1.71 15.58 -2.50
N GLU A 14 -1.66 14.47 -1.77
CA GLU A 14 -2.52 13.34 -2.02
C GLU A 14 -2.26 12.65 -3.35
N VAL A 15 -1.14 12.90 -3.99
CA VAL A 15 -0.79 12.25 -5.25
C VAL A 15 0.55 11.57 -5.09
N TRP A 16 0.62 10.32 -5.52
CA TRP A 16 1.83 9.52 -5.42
C TRP A 16 2.10 8.87 -6.77
N LYS A 17 3.36 8.86 -7.17
CA LYS A 17 3.76 8.29 -8.45
C LYS A 17 4.90 7.32 -8.25
N TYR A 18 4.83 6.22 -8.99
CA TYR A 18 5.89 5.24 -8.99
C TYR A 18 5.86 4.52 -10.34
N LYS A 19 6.92 4.67 -11.13
CA LYS A 19 7.01 4.09 -12.46
C LYS A 19 5.77 4.50 -13.27
N ASN A 20 5.00 3.52 -13.75
CA ASN A 20 3.82 3.78 -14.55
C ASN A 20 2.55 3.88 -13.72
N VAL A 21 2.68 3.96 -12.41
CA VAL A 21 1.55 4.00 -11.50
C VAL A 21 1.41 5.40 -10.93
N LYS A 22 0.19 5.90 -10.90
CA LYS A 22 -0.12 7.18 -10.29
C LYS A 22 -1.35 6.98 -9.43
N ILE A 23 -1.32 7.51 -8.22
CA ILE A 23 -2.45 7.39 -7.29
C ILE A 23 -2.81 8.75 -6.76
N ASP A 24 -4.10 9.06 -6.80
CA ASP A 24 -4.63 10.25 -6.19
C ASP A 24 -5.44 9.79 -4.98
N PHE A 25 -4.87 9.97 -3.80
CA PHE A 25 -5.51 9.50 -2.57
C PHE A 25 -6.76 10.31 -2.23
N SER A 26 -6.84 11.53 -2.71
CA SER A 26 -7.99 12.36 -2.37
C SER A 26 -9.24 11.97 -3.15
N THR A 27 -9.07 11.35 -4.31
CA THR A 27 -10.19 10.95 -5.13
C THR A 27 -10.35 9.44 -5.22
N TYR A 28 -9.48 8.68 -4.53
CA TYR A 28 -9.50 7.21 -4.56
C TYR A 28 -9.37 6.67 -5.97
N THR A 29 -8.55 7.33 -6.78
CA THR A 29 -8.35 6.95 -8.17
C THR A 29 -6.91 6.58 -8.40
N PHE A 30 -6.69 5.61 -9.27
CA PHE A 30 -5.33 5.28 -9.66
C PHE A 30 -5.26 5.05 -11.17
N TRP A 31 -4.06 5.18 -11.70
CA TRP A 31 -3.80 4.95 -13.12
C TRP A 31 -2.57 4.07 -13.25
N VAL A 32 -2.67 3.08 -14.13
CA VAL A 32 -1.54 2.26 -14.53
C VAL A 32 -1.46 2.39 -16.03
N ASP A 33 -0.34 2.92 -16.52
CA ASP A 33 -0.18 3.19 -17.96
C ASP A 33 -1.33 4.05 -18.48
N ASP A 34 -1.73 5.04 -17.68
CA ASP A 34 -2.79 5.99 -18.03
C ASP A 34 -4.19 5.41 -18.11
N ILE A 35 -4.36 4.17 -17.70
CA ILE A 35 -5.68 3.56 -17.60
C ILE A 35 -6.12 3.67 -16.16
N GLY A 36 -7.23 4.39 -15.94
CA GLY A 36 -7.67 4.69 -14.58
C GLY A 36 -8.72 3.75 -14.04
N ASP A 37 -8.75 3.65 -12.74
CA ASP A 37 -9.75 2.85 -12.02
C ASP A 37 -9.78 3.35 -10.59
N GLU A 38 -10.67 2.79 -9.79
CA GLU A 38 -10.89 3.25 -8.44
C GLU A 38 -10.28 2.33 -7.41
N LEU A 39 -9.89 2.93 -6.28
CA LEU A 39 -9.43 2.19 -5.12
C LEU A 39 -10.49 2.27 -4.03
N THR A 40 -10.64 1.19 -3.28
CA THR A 40 -11.51 1.21 -2.12
C THR A 40 -10.79 1.91 -0.97
N HIS A 41 -11.55 2.27 0.06
CA HIS A 41 -10.95 2.86 1.25
C HIS A 41 -9.92 1.90 1.86
N LEU A 42 -10.22 0.61 1.85
CA LEU A 42 -9.31 -0.39 2.40
C LEU A 42 -8.01 -0.44 1.60
N ASN A 43 -8.11 -0.38 0.27
CA ASN A 43 -6.90 -0.33 -0.57
C ASN A 43 -6.04 0.88 -0.21
N ILE A 44 -6.68 2.03 -0.03
CA ILE A 44 -5.98 3.27 0.28
C ILE A 44 -5.26 3.16 1.62
N GLU A 45 -5.96 2.67 2.64
CA GLU A 45 -5.36 2.55 3.97
C GLU A 45 -4.20 1.57 3.98
N LEU A 46 -4.37 0.46 3.30
CA LEU A 46 -3.31 -0.54 3.23
C LEU A 46 -2.08 0.02 2.51
N LEU A 47 -2.30 0.72 1.41
CA LEU A 47 -1.19 1.29 0.67
C LEU A 47 -0.48 2.37 1.49
N LYS A 48 -1.23 3.22 2.17
CA LYS A 48 -0.63 4.24 3.04
C LYS A 48 0.22 3.60 4.13
N LEU A 49 -0.27 2.50 4.69
CA LEU A 49 0.48 1.79 5.72
C LEU A 49 1.81 1.28 5.17
N PHE A 50 1.78 0.67 3.99
CA PHE A 50 3.00 0.19 3.37
C PHE A 50 3.94 1.33 3.03
N LEU A 51 3.42 2.43 2.52
CA LEU A 51 4.26 3.56 2.16
C LEU A 51 4.93 4.19 3.37
N SER A 52 4.23 4.25 4.48
CA SER A 52 4.80 4.81 5.70
C SER A 52 5.83 3.89 6.34
N SER A 53 5.89 2.64 5.90
CA SER A 53 6.80 1.65 6.46
C SER A 53 7.68 1.02 5.38
N ARG A 54 8.04 1.80 4.38
CA ARG A 54 8.82 1.28 3.25
C ARG A 54 10.11 0.65 3.73
N GLY A 55 10.39 -0.52 3.17
CA GLY A 55 11.60 -1.25 3.51
C GLY A 55 11.54 -2.02 4.81
N LYS A 56 10.44 -1.92 5.54
CA LYS A 56 10.30 -2.62 6.81
C LYS A 56 9.25 -3.70 6.68
N VAL A 57 9.46 -4.78 7.42
CA VAL A 57 8.52 -5.88 7.41
C VAL A 57 7.33 -5.54 8.29
N LEU A 58 6.14 -5.68 7.73
CA LEU A 58 4.90 -5.54 8.48
C LEU A 58 4.33 -6.93 8.67
N THR A 59 4.19 -7.34 9.92
CA THR A 59 3.60 -8.66 10.21
C THR A 59 2.11 -8.60 9.91
N ARG A 60 1.52 -9.79 9.70
CA ARG A 60 0.08 -9.85 9.49
C ARG A 60 -0.67 -9.29 10.68
N GLU A 61 -0.14 -9.48 11.88
CA GLU A 61 -0.78 -8.95 13.08
C GLU A 61 -0.81 -7.43 13.09
N ILE A 62 0.30 -6.81 12.72
CA ILE A 62 0.36 -5.35 12.63
C ILE A 62 -0.60 -4.84 11.60
N ILE A 63 -0.65 -5.49 10.44
CA ILE A 63 -1.55 -5.09 9.38
C ILE A 63 -3.00 -5.20 9.84
N LYS A 64 -3.35 -6.31 10.49
CA LYS A 64 -4.71 -6.49 10.98
C LYS A 64 -5.09 -5.40 11.97
N GLU A 65 -4.20 -5.12 12.89
CA GLU A 65 -4.47 -4.12 13.90
C GLU A 65 -4.64 -2.72 13.31
N ARG A 66 -3.75 -2.36 12.41
CA ARG A 66 -3.77 -1.02 11.85
C ARG A 66 -4.93 -0.80 10.88
N ILE A 67 -5.32 -1.82 10.15
CA ILE A 67 -6.34 -1.68 9.12
C ILE A 67 -7.73 -1.96 9.66
N TRP A 68 -7.88 -3.01 10.47
CA TRP A 68 -9.20 -3.43 10.95
C TRP A 68 -9.45 -3.15 12.41
N GLY A 69 -8.39 -2.90 13.18
CA GLY A 69 -8.54 -2.64 14.59
C GLY A 69 -8.68 -3.91 15.40
N GLU A 70 -8.72 -3.73 16.72
CA GLU A 70 -8.70 -4.88 17.61
C GLU A 70 -10.03 -5.59 17.71
N GLU A 71 -11.09 -4.91 17.39
CA GLU A 71 -12.42 -5.48 17.55
C GLU A 71 -12.80 -6.47 16.49
N ARG A 72 -12.01 -6.53 15.44
CA ARG A 72 -12.37 -7.33 14.29
C ARG A 72 -11.72 -8.69 14.36
N LEU A 73 -12.50 -9.71 14.02
CA LEU A 73 -11.97 -11.05 13.91
C LEU A 73 -11.58 -11.29 12.46
N ILE A 74 -10.40 -10.81 12.13
CA ILE A 74 -9.88 -10.91 10.76
C ILE A 74 -8.80 -11.98 10.76
N ASN A 75 -8.89 -12.91 9.84
CA ASN A 75 -7.87 -13.96 9.76
C ASN A 75 -6.81 -13.57 8.76
N ASP A 76 -5.74 -14.35 8.73
CA ASP A 76 -4.61 -14.06 7.86
C ASP A 76 -4.99 -14.09 6.40
N ARG A 77 -5.97 -14.90 6.05
CA ARG A 77 -6.40 -15.00 4.66
C ARG A 77 -6.96 -13.69 4.16
N ASN A 78 -7.62 -12.93 5.00
CA ASN A 78 -8.14 -11.62 4.62
C ASN A 78 -7.00 -10.68 4.29
N VAL A 79 -5.94 -10.71 5.09
CA VAL A 79 -4.76 -9.89 4.85
C VAL A 79 -4.14 -10.27 3.51
N ASP A 80 -3.94 -11.57 3.30
CA ASP A 80 -3.29 -12.06 2.10
C ASP A 80 -4.10 -11.69 0.85
N PHE A 81 -5.41 -11.77 0.94
CA PHE A 81 -6.27 -11.41 -0.18
C PHE A 81 -6.13 -9.91 -0.52
N GLN A 82 -6.13 -9.07 0.50
CA GLN A 82 -6.01 -7.62 0.25
C GLN A 82 -4.66 -7.27 -0.35
N VAL A 83 -3.60 -7.93 0.08
CA VAL A 83 -2.28 -7.71 -0.49
C VAL A 83 -2.26 -8.18 -1.95
N TRP A 84 -2.83 -9.35 -2.20
CA TRP A 84 -2.90 -9.87 -3.57
C TRP A 84 -3.66 -8.89 -4.47
N LEU A 85 -4.77 -8.38 -3.97
CA LEU A 85 -5.59 -7.47 -4.75
C LEU A 85 -4.84 -6.17 -5.05
N LEU A 86 -4.11 -5.66 -4.07
CA LEU A 86 -3.34 -4.44 -4.24
C LEU A 86 -2.25 -4.64 -5.29
N ARG A 87 -1.54 -5.77 -5.23
CA ARG A 87 -0.55 -6.09 -6.26
C ARG A 87 -1.20 -6.11 -7.63
N LYS A 88 -2.33 -6.75 -7.73
CA LYS A 88 -2.99 -6.93 -9.01
C LYS A 88 -3.46 -5.60 -9.59
N LYS A 89 -4.06 -4.77 -8.75
CA LYS A 89 -4.56 -3.49 -9.21
C LYS A 89 -3.44 -2.58 -9.69
N LEU A 90 -2.38 -2.51 -8.94
CA LEU A 90 -1.30 -1.56 -9.21
C LEU A 90 -0.19 -2.13 -10.07
N GLY A 91 -0.27 -3.40 -10.40
CA GLY A 91 0.78 -4.02 -11.21
C GLY A 91 2.09 -4.16 -10.48
N LEU A 92 2.06 -4.28 -9.17
CA LEU A 92 3.28 -4.44 -8.39
C LEU A 92 3.74 -5.88 -8.46
N SER A 93 5.04 -6.06 -8.60
CA SER A 93 5.61 -7.39 -8.67
C SER A 93 5.84 -7.95 -7.27
N LYS A 94 6.18 -9.23 -7.22
CA LYS A 94 6.49 -9.87 -5.94
C LYS A 94 7.81 -9.37 -5.37
N SER A 95 8.62 -8.70 -6.18
CA SER A 95 9.85 -8.09 -5.67
C SER A 95 9.62 -6.67 -5.20
N GLU A 96 8.47 -6.09 -5.48
CA GLU A 96 8.13 -4.76 -5.01
C GLU A 96 7.25 -4.81 -3.76
N LEU A 97 6.28 -5.70 -3.74
CA LEU A 97 5.52 -5.97 -2.52
C LEU A 97 5.80 -7.41 -2.16
N ILE A 98 6.75 -7.59 -1.28
CA ILE A 98 7.39 -8.87 -1.01
C ILE A 98 6.67 -9.63 0.08
N SER A 99 6.44 -10.92 -0.13
CA SER A 99 5.93 -11.81 0.91
C SER A 99 7.09 -12.33 1.73
N ILE A 100 7.02 -12.17 3.03
CA ILE A 100 7.99 -12.76 3.94
C ILE A 100 7.29 -13.98 4.54
N ARG A 101 7.74 -15.16 4.13
CA ARG A 101 7.05 -16.39 4.46
C ARG A 101 6.81 -16.53 5.95
N SER A 102 5.57 -16.82 6.32
CA SER A 102 5.12 -17.03 7.68
C SER A 102 5.23 -15.80 8.57
N VAL A 103 5.51 -14.64 8.01
CA VAL A 103 5.68 -13.42 8.80
C VAL A 103 4.74 -12.32 8.33
N GLY A 104 4.87 -11.89 7.09
CA GLY A 104 4.06 -10.79 6.61
C GLY A 104 4.56 -10.28 5.28
N TYR A 105 4.64 -8.96 5.16
CA TYR A 105 4.93 -8.33 3.88
C TYR A 105 5.86 -7.13 4.04
N LYS A 106 6.52 -6.78 2.96
CA LYS A 106 7.43 -5.64 2.95
C LYS A 106 7.32 -4.95 1.60
N LEU A 107 7.15 -3.63 1.62
CA LEU A 107 7.13 -2.85 0.39
C LEU A 107 8.56 -2.40 0.10
N ASN A 108 9.05 -2.76 -1.07
CA ASN A 108 10.41 -2.47 -1.46
C ASN A 108 10.42 -1.88 -2.85
N LEU A 109 10.09 -0.61 -2.95
CA LEU A 109 10.02 0.07 -4.23
C LEU A 109 11.40 0.56 -4.63
N ARG A 110 11.66 0.47 -5.93
CA ARG A 110 12.92 0.97 -6.44
C ARG A 110 12.74 2.40 -6.84
N VAL A 111 13.60 3.25 -6.33
CA VAL A 111 13.56 4.67 -6.65
C VAL A 111 14.41 4.91 -7.88
N GLN A 112 13.86 5.66 -8.81
CA GLN A 112 14.57 5.99 -10.03
C GLN A 112 15.43 7.21 -9.87
#